data_698d5e66930c7587c0f08df7f8b4cf89
#
_entry.id   698d5e66930c7587c0f08df7f8b4cf89
#
_cell.length_a   1.000
_cell.length_b   1.000
_cell.length_c   1.000
_cell.angle_alpha   90.00
_cell.angle_beta   90.00
_cell.angle_gamma   90.00
#
_symmetry.space_group_name_H-M   'P 1'
#
loop_
_entity.id
_entity.type
_entity.pdbx_description
1 polymer ?
#
loop_
_entity_poly.entity_id
_entity_poly.type
_entity_poly.pdbx_seq_one_letter_code
_entity_poly.pdbx_strand_id
1 'polypeptide(L)'
;MKKINQLLGSLMACAAMLGAFPTSSAAADINIIPVPVKTQIQKGEFVLPQKVVISYQTADGKNIAQYMADKLKASTGYDVTIGGKKGNISIQISPSLKMAEEGYRLTVTSKGVVIKAKTGKGAFYGMQSFMQLLPAQVESATKVNGVKWVAQCCDIQDAPRFGYRGFHLDPCRHFITVE
;
A
#
# COMPACT_ATOMS: atom_id res chain seq x y z
N MET A 1 66.88 -8.06 0.69
CA MET A 1 65.85 -6.99 0.68
C MET A 1 64.87 -7.07 -0.47
N LYS A 2 65.25 -7.51 -1.69
CA LYS A 2 64.32 -7.58 -2.85
C LYS A 2 63.18 -8.61 -2.74
N LYS A 3 63.38 -9.72 -2.00
CA LYS A 3 62.38 -10.79 -1.85
C LYS A 3 61.25 -10.47 -0.86
N ILE A 4 61.49 -9.57 0.12
CA ILE A 4 60.50 -9.19 1.11
C ILE A 4 59.47 -8.22 0.48
N ASN A 5 59.88 -7.35 -0.44
CA ASN A 5 59.01 -6.41 -1.10
C ASN A 5 58.02 -7.07 -2.10
N GLN A 6 58.38 -8.23 -2.66
CA GLN A 6 57.47 -8.98 -3.52
C GLN A 6 56.35 -9.70 -2.73
N LEU A 7 56.67 -10.17 -1.53
CA LEU A 7 55.65 -10.79 -0.66
C LEU A 7 54.65 -9.79 -0.10
N LEU A 8 55.06 -8.56 0.23
CA LEU A 8 54.17 -7.51 0.67
C LEU A 8 53.27 -7.00 -0.45
N GLY A 9 53.75 -6.95 -1.69
CA GLY A 9 52.93 -6.55 -2.84
C GLY A 9 51.83 -7.56 -3.18
N SER A 10 52.12 -8.87 -2.97
CA SER A 10 51.13 -9.94 -3.24
C SER A 10 50.00 -10.01 -2.19
N LEU A 11 50.28 -9.66 -0.93
CA LEU A 11 49.24 -9.62 0.14
C LEU A 11 48.26 -8.42 -0.03
N MET A 12 48.78 -7.32 -0.58
CA MET A 12 47.92 -6.13 -0.77
C MET A 12 46.96 -6.24 -1.99
N ALA A 13 47.30 -7.07 -2.97
CA ALA A 13 46.45 -7.32 -4.14
C ALA A 13 45.25 -8.24 -3.82
N CYS A 14 45.36 -9.14 -2.82
CA CYS A 14 44.28 -10.02 -2.41
C CYS A 14 43.21 -9.31 -1.53
N ALA A 15 43.56 -8.23 -0.84
CA ALA A 15 42.61 -7.50 0.02
C ALA A 15 41.62 -6.61 -0.77
N ALA A 16 41.93 -6.28 -2.02
CA ALA A 16 41.09 -5.44 -2.86
C ALA A 16 39.93 -6.16 -3.57
N MET A 17 39.87 -7.49 -3.53
CA MET A 17 38.82 -8.28 -4.19
C MET A 17 37.65 -8.69 -3.25
N LEU A 18 37.65 -8.27 -2.00
CA LEU A 18 36.59 -8.61 -1.03
C LEU A 18 35.49 -7.53 -0.91
N GLY A 19 35.40 -6.57 -1.83
CA GLY A 19 34.60 -5.36 -1.66
C GLY A 19 33.42 -5.14 -2.62
N ALA A 20 32.96 -6.13 -3.38
CA ALA A 20 31.79 -5.91 -4.23
C ALA A 20 30.88 -7.16 -4.27
N PHE A 21 30.35 -7.55 -3.11
CA PHE A 21 29.10 -8.30 -3.16
C PHE A 21 28.00 -7.31 -3.58
N PRO A 22 27.30 -7.56 -4.71
CA PRO A 22 26.11 -6.80 -4.99
C PRO A 22 25.16 -7.06 -3.83
N THR A 23 24.89 -6.04 -3.01
CA THR A 23 23.75 -6.07 -2.11
C THR A 23 22.53 -6.22 -3.01
N SER A 24 22.06 -7.45 -3.17
CA SER A 24 20.76 -7.72 -3.73
C SER A 24 19.78 -6.94 -2.87
N SER A 25 19.32 -5.81 -3.36
CA SER A 25 18.16 -5.13 -2.81
C SER A 25 17.05 -6.15 -2.92
N ALA A 26 16.70 -6.80 -1.81
CA ALA A 26 15.52 -7.63 -1.73
C ALA A 26 14.38 -6.74 -2.24
N ALA A 27 13.77 -7.13 -3.34
CA ALA A 27 12.55 -6.47 -3.80
C ALA A 27 11.59 -6.51 -2.63
N ALA A 28 11.13 -5.35 -2.18
CA ALA A 28 10.19 -5.28 -1.07
C ALA A 28 8.96 -6.11 -1.49
N ASP A 29 8.74 -7.23 -0.81
CA ASP A 29 7.56 -8.06 -1.05
C ASP A 29 6.32 -7.28 -0.62
N ILE A 30 5.38 -7.11 -1.55
CA ILE A 30 4.08 -6.53 -1.23
C ILE A 30 3.21 -7.65 -0.66
N ASN A 31 2.97 -7.58 0.66
CA ASN A 31 2.16 -8.55 1.40
C ASN A 31 0.71 -8.08 1.49
N ILE A 32 -0.04 -8.22 0.40
CA ILE A 32 -1.50 -7.99 0.37
C ILE A 32 -2.23 -9.33 0.40
N ILE A 33 -3.21 -9.43 1.27
CA ILE A 33 -4.06 -10.62 1.42
C ILE A 33 -5.52 -10.24 1.13
N PRO A 34 -6.19 -10.94 0.20
CA PRO A 34 -5.65 -11.96 -0.73
C PRO A 34 -4.63 -11.39 -1.71
N VAL A 35 -3.76 -12.26 -2.26
CA VAL A 35 -2.76 -11.85 -3.25
C VAL A 35 -3.46 -11.31 -4.50
N PRO A 36 -3.17 -10.08 -4.95
CA PRO A 36 -3.80 -9.49 -6.12
C PRO A 36 -3.46 -10.25 -7.41
N VAL A 37 -4.37 -10.20 -8.39
CA VAL A 37 -4.20 -10.86 -9.70
C VAL A 37 -2.95 -10.38 -10.42
N LYS A 38 -2.65 -9.08 -10.35
CA LYS A 38 -1.47 -8.49 -10.97
C LYS A 38 -0.88 -7.41 -10.09
N THR A 39 0.41 -7.55 -9.80
CA THR A 39 1.19 -6.57 -9.04
C THR A 39 2.49 -6.27 -9.77
N GLN A 40 2.78 -4.98 -9.93
CA GLN A 40 4.05 -4.48 -10.47
C GLN A 40 4.68 -3.54 -9.46
N ILE A 41 5.77 -3.99 -8.83
CA ILE A 41 6.54 -3.17 -7.88
C ILE A 41 7.34 -2.14 -8.67
N GLN A 42 7.37 -0.90 -8.18
CA GLN A 42 8.14 0.20 -8.75
C GLN A 42 9.15 0.72 -7.74
N LYS A 43 10.20 1.38 -8.21
CA LYS A 43 11.21 1.96 -7.32
C LYS A 43 10.63 3.16 -6.55
N GLY A 44 10.98 3.25 -5.27
CA GLY A 44 10.61 4.35 -4.39
C GLY A 44 9.43 4.05 -3.48
N GLU A 45 9.12 4.99 -2.61
CA GLU A 45 8.08 4.91 -1.60
C GLU A 45 7.19 6.15 -1.68
N PHE A 46 5.92 5.98 -1.39
CA PHE A 46 5.01 7.08 -1.07
C PHE A 46 5.08 7.35 0.44
N VAL A 47 5.54 8.52 0.80
CA VAL A 47 5.52 8.98 2.21
C VAL A 47 4.21 9.71 2.43
N LEU A 48 3.39 9.23 3.37
CA LEU A 48 2.13 9.88 3.72
C LEU A 48 2.42 11.25 4.35
N PRO A 49 1.98 12.36 3.74
CA PRO A 49 2.25 13.69 4.29
C PRO A 49 1.40 13.96 5.53
N GLN A 50 1.86 14.85 6.42
CA GLN A 50 1.09 15.24 7.62
C GLN A 50 -0.24 15.93 7.28
N LYS A 51 -0.33 16.56 6.12
CA LYS A 51 -1.58 17.10 5.56
C LYS A 51 -1.99 16.25 4.36
N VAL A 52 -2.97 15.39 4.57
CA VAL A 52 -3.50 14.49 3.54
C VAL A 52 -4.78 15.08 2.96
N VAL A 53 -4.87 15.12 1.64
CA VAL A 53 -6.09 15.46 0.92
C VAL A 53 -6.54 14.24 0.12
N ILE A 54 -7.75 13.75 0.39
CA ILE A 54 -8.36 12.65 -0.35
C ILE A 54 -9.42 13.23 -1.30
N SER A 55 -9.12 13.23 -2.59
CA SER A 55 -10.04 13.72 -3.61
C SER A 55 -10.95 12.60 -4.14
N TYR A 56 -12.18 12.96 -4.49
CA TYR A 56 -13.19 12.05 -5.04
C TYR A 56 -14.06 12.76 -6.05
N GLN A 57 -14.83 12.00 -6.86
CA GLN A 57 -15.68 12.54 -7.93
C GLN A 57 -17.16 12.15 -7.79
N THR A 58 -17.49 11.13 -7.00
CA THR A 58 -18.84 10.57 -6.87
C THR A 58 -19.27 10.47 -5.41
N ALA A 59 -20.56 10.26 -5.16
CA ALA A 59 -21.10 10.05 -3.80
C ALA A 59 -20.46 8.82 -3.13
N ASP A 60 -20.34 7.69 -3.86
CA ASP A 60 -19.64 6.50 -3.34
C ASP A 60 -18.19 6.81 -3.01
N GLY A 61 -17.51 7.57 -3.88
CA GLY A 61 -16.14 8.02 -3.64
C GLY A 61 -16.03 8.86 -2.38
N LYS A 62 -17.03 9.69 -2.06
CA LYS A 62 -17.09 10.46 -0.81
C LYS A 62 -17.15 9.56 0.42
N ASN A 63 -18.02 8.55 0.40
CA ASN A 63 -18.17 7.61 1.53
C ASN A 63 -16.87 6.85 1.80
N ILE A 64 -16.20 6.38 0.73
CA ILE A 64 -14.92 5.69 0.82
C ILE A 64 -13.83 6.63 1.33
N ALA A 65 -13.78 7.87 0.82
CA ALA A 65 -12.83 8.88 1.27
C ALA A 65 -13.01 9.21 2.75
N GLN A 66 -14.27 9.31 3.23
CA GLN A 66 -14.56 9.55 4.64
C GLN A 66 -14.08 8.39 5.52
N TYR A 67 -14.43 7.16 5.17
CA TYR A 67 -13.99 5.97 5.91
C TYR A 67 -12.45 5.89 6.01
N MET A 68 -11.76 6.14 4.89
CA MET A 68 -10.30 6.15 4.85
C MET A 68 -9.72 7.30 5.70
N ALA A 69 -10.33 8.49 5.63
CA ALA A 69 -9.89 9.65 6.39
C ALA A 69 -9.99 9.41 7.91
N ASP A 70 -11.09 8.78 8.35
CA ASP A 70 -11.32 8.49 9.77
C ASP A 70 -10.28 7.49 10.31
N LYS A 71 -9.99 6.43 9.56
CA LYS A 71 -8.92 5.49 9.91
C LYS A 71 -7.54 6.15 9.96
N LEU A 72 -7.19 6.92 8.93
CA LEU A 72 -5.90 7.61 8.89
C LEU A 72 -5.76 8.65 10.02
N LYS A 73 -6.81 9.41 10.32
CA LYS A 73 -6.81 10.37 11.46
C LYS A 73 -6.56 9.66 12.78
N ALA A 74 -7.30 8.56 13.02
CA ALA A 74 -7.22 7.82 14.27
C ALA A 74 -5.79 7.31 14.52
N SER A 75 -5.20 6.63 13.56
CA SER A 75 -3.91 5.95 13.72
C SER A 75 -2.70 6.87 13.62
N THR A 76 -2.72 7.84 12.69
CA THR A 76 -1.57 8.73 12.44
C THR A 76 -1.60 10.01 13.27
N GLY A 77 -2.79 10.51 13.61
CA GLY A 77 -2.99 11.83 14.17
C GLY A 77 -2.72 12.96 13.15
N TYR A 78 -2.69 12.65 11.85
CA TYR A 78 -2.44 13.63 10.79
C TYR A 78 -3.71 14.43 10.44
N ASP A 79 -3.52 15.60 9.82
CA ASP A 79 -4.61 16.40 9.28
C ASP A 79 -5.07 15.78 7.95
N VAL A 80 -6.21 15.12 7.97
CA VAL A 80 -6.78 14.46 6.78
C VAL A 80 -8.07 15.15 6.40
N THR A 81 -8.11 15.71 5.21
CA THR A 81 -9.28 16.36 4.64
C THR A 81 -9.79 15.60 3.40
N ILE A 82 -11.09 15.65 3.16
CA ILE A 82 -11.71 15.05 1.98
C ILE A 82 -12.28 16.13 1.06
N GLY A 83 -12.18 15.92 -0.24
CA GLY A 83 -12.69 16.85 -1.25
C GLY A 83 -11.58 17.47 -2.10
N GLY A 84 -11.94 18.49 -2.88
CA GLY A 84 -11.03 19.19 -3.78
C GLY A 84 -10.84 18.48 -5.14
N LYS A 85 -10.28 19.23 -6.10
CA LYS A 85 -10.01 18.74 -7.47
C LYS A 85 -8.75 17.88 -7.55
N LYS A 86 -7.82 18.06 -6.62
CA LYS A 86 -6.53 17.32 -6.54
C LYS A 86 -6.24 17.00 -5.09
N GLY A 87 -5.77 15.80 -4.84
CA GLY A 87 -5.36 15.31 -3.52
C GLY A 87 -4.10 14.46 -3.62
N ASN A 88 -3.49 14.20 -2.47
CA ASN A 88 -2.39 13.23 -2.35
C ASN A 88 -2.89 11.81 -2.66
N ILE A 89 -4.18 11.57 -2.38
CA ILE A 89 -4.89 10.33 -2.68
C ILE A 89 -6.11 10.70 -3.53
N SER A 90 -6.33 9.98 -4.63
CA SER A 90 -7.43 10.25 -5.55
C SER A 90 -8.27 9.00 -5.78
N ILE A 91 -9.58 9.10 -5.53
CA ILE A 91 -10.56 8.04 -5.77
C ILE A 91 -11.35 8.39 -7.01
N GLN A 92 -11.17 7.61 -8.08
CA GLN A 92 -11.76 7.83 -9.39
C GLN A 92 -12.70 6.67 -9.74
N ILE A 93 -13.99 6.93 -9.72
CA ILE A 93 -15.02 5.95 -10.07
C ILE A 93 -15.64 6.37 -11.38
N SER A 94 -15.56 5.50 -12.40
CA SER A 94 -16.19 5.76 -13.70
C SER A 94 -16.75 4.48 -14.30
N PRO A 95 -18.08 4.44 -14.59
CA PRO A 95 -18.73 3.29 -15.22
C PRO A 95 -18.17 2.93 -16.60
N SER A 96 -17.49 3.87 -17.27
CA SER A 96 -16.86 3.66 -18.59
C SER A 96 -15.58 2.85 -18.55
N LEU A 97 -15.02 2.59 -17.39
CA LEU A 97 -13.79 1.81 -17.25
C LEU A 97 -14.03 0.35 -17.63
N LYS A 98 -13.17 -0.19 -18.52
CA LYS A 98 -13.20 -1.60 -18.95
C LYS A 98 -12.56 -2.49 -17.89
N MET A 99 -13.28 -2.76 -16.82
CA MET A 99 -12.88 -3.66 -15.73
C MET A 99 -14.12 -4.32 -15.10
N ALA A 100 -13.92 -5.36 -14.30
CA ALA A 100 -15.00 -6.01 -13.56
C ALA A 100 -15.69 -5.00 -12.61
N GLU A 101 -16.96 -5.27 -12.24
CA GLU A 101 -17.70 -4.38 -11.34
C GLU A 101 -17.01 -4.16 -10.00
N GLU A 102 -16.43 -5.21 -9.44
CA GLU A 102 -15.68 -5.18 -8.20
C GLU A 102 -14.16 -5.03 -8.40
N GLY A 103 -13.73 -4.84 -9.67
CA GLY A 103 -12.34 -4.66 -10.02
C GLY A 103 -11.84 -3.25 -9.71
N TYR A 104 -10.53 -3.14 -9.47
CA TYR A 104 -9.85 -1.87 -9.28
C TYR A 104 -8.44 -1.88 -9.87
N ARG A 105 -7.91 -0.68 -10.07
CA ARG A 105 -6.49 -0.42 -10.28
C ARG A 105 -6.02 0.56 -9.23
N LEU A 106 -5.00 0.18 -8.47
CA LEU A 106 -4.31 1.00 -7.49
C LEU A 106 -2.92 1.34 -8.01
N THR A 107 -2.64 2.62 -8.15
CA THR A 107 -1.32 3.12 -8.55
C THR A 107 -0.74 3.96 -7.43
N VAL A 108 0.39 3.53 -6.86
CA VAL A 108 1.12 4.22 -5.81
C VAL A 108 2.43 4.74 -6.41
N THR A 109 2.64 6.03 -6.34
CA THR A 109 3.86 6.72 -6.78
C THR A 109 4.40 7.58 -5.65
N SER A 110 5.65 8.02 -5.72
CA SER A 110 6.22 8.96 -4.73
C SER A 110 5.46 10.29 -4.63
N LYS A 111 4.64 10.64 -5.64
CA LYS A 111 3.87 11.88 -5.70
C LYS A 111 2.44 11.75 -5.18
N GLY A 112 1.91 10.52 -5.06
CA GLY A 112 0.54 10.29 -4.63
C GLY A 112 -0.01 8.93 -5.03
N VAL A 113 -1.26 8.70 -4.64
CA VAL A 113 -2.00 7.46 -4.80
C VAL A 113 -3.24 7.68 -5.64
N VAL A 114 -3.48 6.81 -6.60
CA VAL A 114 -4.68 6.84 -7.45
C VAL A 114 -5.37 5.48 -7.40
N ILE A 115 -6.64 5.49 -6.99
CA ILE A 115 -7.53 4.33 -7.00
C ILE A 115 -8.54 4.54 -8.13
N LYS A 116 -8.55 3.65 -9.12
CA LYS A 116 -9.50 3.66 -10.23
C LYS A 116 -10.40 2.44 -10.16
N ALA A 117 -11.70 2.63 -10.29
CA ALA A 117 -12.68 1.55 -10.29
C ALA A 117 -13.89 1.89 -11.15
N LYS A 118 -14.59 0.85 -11.62
CA LYS A 118 -15.87 1.02 -12.34
C LYS A 118 -17.00 1.38 -11.39
N THR A 119 -16.98 0.83 -10.17
CA THR A 119 -18.02 1.02 -9.15
C THR A 119 -17.42 1.37 -7.78
N GLY A 120 -18.29 1.79 -6.84
CA GLY A 120 -17.90 2.01 -5.45
C GLY A 120 -17.32 0.75 -4.77
N LYS A 121 -17.85 -0.45 -5.11
CA LYS A 121 -17.34 -1.72 -4.57
C LYS A 121 -15.87 -1.92 -4.92
N GLY A 122 -15.51 -1.77 -6.20
CA GLY A 122 -14.13 -1.89 -6.64
C GLY A 122 -13.22 -0.82 -6.02
N ALA A 123 -13.70 0.42 -5.90
CA ALA A 123 -12.95 1.51 -5.26
C ALA A 123 -12.68 1.21 -3.77
N PHE A 124 -13.65 0.63 -3.07
CA PHE A 124 -13.49 0.19 -1.68
C PHE A 124 -12.40 -0.88 -1.54
N TYR A 125 -12.39 -1.89 -2.40
CA TYR A 125 -11.32 -2.91 -2.38
C TYR A 125 -9.95 -2.31 -2.71
N GLY A 126 -9.87 -1.39 -3.66
CA GLY A 126 -8.62 -0.68 -3.95
C GLY A 126 -8.13 0.15 -2.76
N MET A 127 -9.03 0.77 -2.01
CA MET A 127 -8.70 1.47 -0.77
C MET A 127 -8.19 0.49 0.31
N GLN A 128 -8.83 -0.66 0.49
CA GLN A 128 -8.37 -1.68 1.44
C GLN A 128 -6.97 -2.18 1.10
N SER A 129 -6.68 -2.41 -0.19
CA SER A 129 -5.34 -2.79 -0.64
C SER A 129 -4.31 -1.72 -0.37
N PHE A 130 -4.66 -0.43 -0.54
CA PHE A 130 -3.76 0.66 -0.16
C PHE A 130 -3.50 0.70 1.35
N MET A 131 -4.52 0.48 2.18
CA MET A 131 -4.35 0.42 3.64
C MET A 131 -3.40 -0.70 4.06
N GLN A 132 -3.42 -1.86 3.37
CA GLN A 132 -2.49 -2.97 3.61
C GLN A 132 -1.05 -2.68 3.16
N LEU A 133 -0.82 -1.70 2.28
CA LEU A 133 0.53 -1.25 1.91
C LEU A 133 1.17 -0.34 2.96
N LEU A 134 0.38 0.25 3.84
CA LEU A 134 0.86 1.05 4.96
C LEU A 134 1.29 0.13 6.12
N PRO A 135 2.10 0.62 7.07
CA PRO A 135 2.40 -0.13 8.29
C PRO A 135 1.13 -0.61 9.00
N ALA A 136 1.15 -1.83 9.55
CA ALA A 136 -0.02 -2.47 10.18
C ALA A 136 -0.67 -1.62 11.29
N GLN A 137 0.10 -0.73 11.89
CA GLN A 137 -0.37 0.24 12.88
C GLN A 137 -1.47 1.19 12.34
N VAL A 138 -1.68 1.23 11.02
CA VAL A 138 -2.78 1.99 10.40
C VAL A 138 -4.17 1.52 10.85
N GLU A 139 -4.29 0.28 11.32
CA GLU A 139 -5.53 -0.27 11.86
C GLU A 139 -5.78 0.11 13.34
N SER A 140 -4.86 0.82 13.97
CA SER A 140 -5.04 1.28 15.36
C SER A 140 -6.19 2.27 15.48
N ALA A 141 -7.03 2.09 16.50
CA ALA A 141 -8.09 3.04 16.84
C ALA A 141 -7.57 4.32 17.51
N THR A 142 -6.29 4.36 17.89
CA THR A 142 -5.66 5.49 18.53
C THR A 142 -4.31 5.82 17.87
N LYS A 143 -3.88 7.08 18.04
CA LYS A 143 -2.62 7.57 17.47
C LYS A 143 -1.42 6.73 17.92
N VAL A 144 -0.63 6.26 16.94
CA VAL A 144 0.63 5.56 17.16
C VAL A 144 1.80 6.49 16.83
N ASN A 145 2.69 6.69 17.78
CA ASN A 145 3.87 7.53 17.60
C ASN A 145 5.06 6.72 17.08
N GLY A 146 6.02 7.39 16.41
CA GLY A 146 7.27 6.77 15.95
C GLY A 146 7.15 5.90 14.70
N VAL A 147 5.99 5.84 14.07
CA VAL A 147 5.76 5.08 12.83
C VAL A 147 6.10 5.94 11.62
N LYS A 148 6.92 5.40 10.72
CA LYS A 148 7.15 5.97 9.38
C LYS A 148 6.03 5.50 8.45
N TRP A 149 5.08 6.37 8.16
CA TRP A 149 3.91 6.06 7.33
C TRP A 149 4.28 6.08 5.85
N VAL A 150 4.66 4.93 5.33
CA VAL A 150 5.13 4.77 3.94
C VAL A 150 4.44 3.58 3.27
N ALA A 151 4.23 3.69 1.95
CA ALA A 151 3.77 2.62 1.10
C ALA A 151 4.73 2.43 -0.07
N GLN A 152 5.03 1.19 -0.43
CA GLN A 152 5.85 0.87 -1.60
C GLN A 152 5.18 1.38 -2.88
N CYS A 153 5.96 2.01 -3.78
CA CYS A 153 5.45 2.37 -5.10
C CYS A 153 5.14 1.12 -5.92
N CYS A 154 3.93 1.05 -6.46
CA CYS A 154 3.45 -0.10 -7.21
C CYS A 154 2.25 0.23 -8.11
N ASP A 155 1.96 -0.67 -9.03
CA ASP A 155 0.71 -0.71 -9.80
C ASP A 155 0.06 -2.08 -9.58
N ILE A 156 -1.15 -2.07 -9.06
CA ILE A 156 -1.92 -3.26 -8.71
C ILE A 156 -3.21 -3.25 -9.50
N GLN A 157 -3.53 -4.38 -10.12
CA GLN A 157 -4.83 -4.63 -10.73
C GLN A 157 -5.40 -5.90 -10.12
N ASP A 158 -6.61 -5.80 -9.61
CA ASP A 158 -7.25 -6.91 -8.94
C ASP A 158 -8.78 -6.89 -9.11
N ALA A 159 -9.37 -8.06 -8.94
CA ALA A 159 -10.80 -8.28 -8.88
C ALA A 159 -11.08 -9.59 -8.13
N PRO A 160 -12.18 -9.71 -7.37
CA PRO A 160 -12.55 -10.96 -6.73
C PRO A 160 -12.69 -12.11 -7.74
N ARG A 161 -12.14 -13.29 -7.40
CA ARG A 161 -12.26 -14.49 -8.23
C ARG A 161 -13.65 -15.09 -8.21
N PHE A 162 -14.35 -15.00 -7.06
CA PHE A 162 -15.65 -15.63 -6.85
C PHE A 162 -16.73 -14.56 -6.75
N GLY A 163 -17.81 -14.72 -7.50
CA GLY A 163 -18.99 -13.86 -7.43
C GLY A 163 -19.77 -14.02 -6.12
N TYR A 164 -19.81 -15.24 -5.58
CA TYR A 164 -20.41 -15.52 -4.27
C TYR A 164 -19.33 -15.64 -3.21
N ARG A 165 -19.50 -14.88 -2.13
CA ARG A 165 -18.66 -14.91 -0.93
C ARG A 165 -19.59 -14.85 0.26
N GLY A 166 -19.62 -15.91 1.04
CA GLY A 166 -20.53 -16.06 2.17
C GLY A 166 -19.80 -16.44 3.44
N PHE A 167 -20.44 -16.13 4.54
CA PHE A 167 -20.04 -16.54 5.87
C PHE A 167 -21.23 -17.29 6.51
N HIS A 168 -20.97 -18.39 7.18
CA HIS A 168 -21.96 -19.13 7.94
C HIS A 168 -21.68 -18.97 9.43
N LEU A 169 -22.64 -18.40 10.16
CA LEU A 169 -22.60 -18.28 11.60
C LEU A 169 -23.70 -19.16 12.19
N ASP A 170 -23.33 -20.09 13.08
CA ASP A 170 -24.29 -20.93 13.83
C ASP A 170 -24.38 -20.43 15.28
N PRO A 171 -25.38 -19.58 15.65
CA PRO A 171 -25.57 -19.12 17.00
C PRO A 171 -26.30 -20.13 17.88
N CYS A 172 -26.77 -21.27 17.34
CA CYS A 172 -27.61 -22.22 18.09
C CYS A 172 -26.87 -22.91 19.22
N ARG A 173 -25.57 -23.13 19.08
CA ARG A 173 -24.75 -23.83 20.08
C ARG A 173 -24.11 -22.90 21.09
N HIS A 174 -23.95 -21.66 20.73
CA HIS A 174 -23.38 -20.61 21.57
C HIS A 174 -23.92 -19.26 21.14
N PHE A 175 -24.64 -18.59 22.05
CA PHE A 175 -25.17 -17.26 21.78
C PHE A 175 -24.01 -16.26 21.75
N ILE A 176 -23.90 -15.53 20.65
CA ILE A 176 -22.92 -14.46 20.48
C ILE A 176 -23.66 -13.14 20.53
N THR A 177 -23.34 -12.29 21.50
CA THR A 177 -23.90 -10.94 21.60
C THR A 177 -23.30 -10.05 20.52
N VAL A 178 -24.09 -9.07 20.05
CA VAL A 178 -23.61 -8.00 19.18
C VAL A 178 -23.19 -6.85 20.09
N GLU A 179 -21.90 -6.77 20.40
CA GLU A 179 -21.27 -5.64 21.10
C GLU A 179 -20.22 -5.01 20.22
#